data_25cc0e319c2c898f274fb8c45528feee
#
_entry.id   25cc0e319c2c898f274fb8c45528feee
#
_cell.length_a   1.000
_cell.length_b   1.000
_cell.length_c   1.000
_cell.angle_alpha   90.00
_cell.angle_beta   90.00
_cell.angle_gamma   90.00
#
_symmetry.space_group_name_H-M   'P 1'
#
loop_
_entity.id
_entity.type
_entity.pdbx_description
1 polymer ?
#
loop_
_entity_poly.entity_id
_entity_poly.type
_entity_poly.pdbx_seq_one_letter_code
_entity_poly.pdbx_strand_id
1 'polypeptide(L)'
;MRPRQYFRHLPSPCLTLLALVALLSTTLVHAQSTSGSAMTPPRTKQVHLKHVLVISQTKGFEHDSISTAMASIYNMGKETGLWDTMLRTDTELLTKKKLGNNAKNLDYFDLIVFASTTSELELDDSQKADMLSFIHDEGKGFVGIHAALDTNYKWPEYGEMIGGWFDEHPWSTFNAPIINEDPDFPATRHFPKAFTKTDEIYQPKAWSRDKVNVLLSLDPTKLDFNNPRVHRADHDFPVAWSKMYGKGRVFYSTLGHTEESWDDPDIRKMYFEAIRWALGMTEGSTTSHPRPAASH
;
A
#
# COMPACT_ATOMS: atom_id res chain seq x y z
N MET A 1 -34.74 -1.57 -50.23
CA MET A 1 -34.42 -0.64 -51.33
C MET A 1 -32.98 -0.17 -51.18
N ARG A 2 -32.09 -0.63 -52.07
CA ARG A 2 -30.77 -0.03 -52.30
C ARG A 2 -30.92 1.11 -53.32
N PRO A 3 -30.01 2.11 -53.38
CA PRO A 3 -29.02 2.12 -54.47
C PRO A 3 -27.63 2.54 -53.98
N ARG A 4 -26.52 1.86 -54.36
CA ARG A 4 -25.66 1.97 -55.56
C ARG A 4 -24.99 3.35 -55.73
N GLN A 5 -23.67 3.33 -55.46
CA GLN A 5 -22.52 3.59 -56.35
C GLN A 5 -22.32 5.00 -56.89
N TYR A 6 -21.04 5.49 -56.78
CA TYR A 6 -20.27 5.87 -57.95
C TYR A 6 -18.76 5.99 -57.65
N PHE A 7 -17.98 5.17 -58.34
CA PHE A 7 -16.54 5.34 -58.56
C PHE A 7 -16.27 6.49 -59.46
N ARG A 8 -15.24 7.30 -59.21
CA ARG A 8 -14.58 8.09 -60.27
C ARG A 8 -13.07 7.95 -60.13
N HIS A 9 -12.50 7.31 -61.17
CA HIS A 9 -11.10 7.37 -61.55
C HIS A 9 -10.77 8.73 -62.13
N LEU A 10 -9.55 9.23 -61.85
CA LEU A 10 -8.84 10.14 -62.78
C LEU A 10 -7.32 9.94 -62.64
N PRO A 11 -6.54 10.25 -63.67
CA PRO A 11 -5.35 9.53 -64.07
C PRO A 11 -4.02 10.19 -63.64
N SER A 12 -2.97 9.38 -63.72
CA SER A 12 -1.57 9.82 -63.70
C SER A 12 -1.21 10.69 -64.90
N PRO A 13 -0.23 11.55 -64.79
CA PRO A 13 0.70 11.74 -65.92
C PRO A 13 2.15 11.39 -65.57
N CYS A 14 2.74 10.91 -66.62
CA CYS A 14 4.06 10.36 -66.84
C CYS A 14 5.14 11.44 -66.94
N LEU A 15 6.36 11.04 -66.59
CA LEU A 15 7.67 11.42 -67.17
C LEU A 15 8.13 12.90 -67.22
N THR A 16 9.30 13.16 -66.68
CA THR A 16 10.50 13.39 -67.52
C THR A 16 11.82 13.25 -66.74
N LEU A 17 12.69 12.48 -67.30
CA LEU A 17 14.08 12.21 -66.95
C LEU A 17 14.95 13.39 -67.38
N LEU A 18 15.78 13.94 -66.49
CA LEU A 18 16.91 14.79 -66.87
C LEU A 18 18.14 14.37 -66.06
N ALA A 19 19.07 13.77 -66.81
CA ALA A 19 20.39 13.42 -66.30
C ALA A 19 21.28 14.64 -66.26
N LEU A 20 21.84 14.99 -65.13
CA LEU A 20 22.94 15.93 -64.99
C LEU A 20 24.15 15.19 -64.43
N VAL A 21 25.16 15.01 -65.27
CA VAL A 21 26.47 14.51 -64.96
C VAL A 21 27.27 15.66 -64.29
N ALA A 22 27.61 15.56 -63.04
CA ALA A 22 28.55 16.45 -62.39
C ALA A 22 29.84 15.68 -61.97
N LEU A 23 30.96 16.07 -62.57
CA LEU A 23 32.28 15.61 -62.18
C LEU A 23 32.58 16.03 -60.73
N LEU A 24 32.85 15.08 -59.86
CA LEU A 24 33.39 15.34 -58.52
C LEU A 24 34.86 14.97 -58.51
N SER A 25 35.70 15.99 -58.32
CA SER A 25 37.08 15.89 -57.96
C SER A 25 37.21 15.39 -56.52
N THR A 26 37.89 14.25 -56.32
CA THR A 26 38.18 13.66 -55.03
C THR A 26 39.32 14.38 -54.36
N THR A 27 39.07 15.15 -53.32
CA THR A 27 40.07 15.55 -52.36
C THR A 27 40.04 14.55 -51.20
N LEU A 28 41.12 13.75 -51.07
CA LEU A 28 41.33 12.91 -49.88
C LEU A 28 41.61 13.83 -48.66
N VAL A 29 40.62 13.93 -47.79
CA VAL A 29 40.85 14.50 -46.46
C VAL A 29 41.23 13.34 -45.55
N HIS A 30 42.49 13.30 -45.09
CA HIS A 30 42.88 12.40 -43.99
C HIS A 30 42.20 12.86 -42.72
N ALA A 31 41.15 12.13 -42.31
CA ALA A 31 40.60 12.27 -41.00
C ALA A 31 41.49 11.49 -39.99
N GLN A 32 42.26 12.24 -39.19
CA GLN A 32 42.91 11.69 -38.02
C GLN A 32 41.81 11.25 -37.06
N SER A 33 41.72 9.93 -36.81
CA SER A 33 40.83 9.38 -35.76
C SER A 33 41.46 9.71 -34.41
N THR A 34 40.99 10.78 -33.79
CA THR A 34 41.17 10.95 -32.36
C THR A 34 40.30 9.90 -31.67
N SER A 35 40.93 8.89 -31.07
CA SER A 35 40.27 7.93 -30.20
C SER A 35 39.81 8.67 -28.93
N GLY A 36 38.71 9.40 -29.05
CA GLY A 36 37.95 9.87 -27.90
C GLY A 36 37.38 8.66 -27.19
N SER A 37 37.89 8.38 -25.99
CA SER A 37 37.28 7.41 -25.09
C SER A 37 35.81 7.78 -24.94
N ALA A 38 34.93 7.00 -25.56
CA ALA A 38 33.48 7.17 -25.41
C ALA A 38 33.18 6.95 -23.92
N MET A 39 32.91 8.04 -23.20
CA MET A 39 32.44 7.97 -21.83
C MET A 39 31.12 7.18 -21.88
N THR A 40 31.16 5.95 -21.37
CA THR A 40 29.96 5.16 -21.12
C THR A 40 29.07 5.99 -20.21
N PRO A 41 27.85 6.35 -20.62
CA PRO A 41 26.95 7.10 -19.74
C PRO A 41 26.81 6.33 -18.43
N PRO A 42 26.79 7.01 -17.28
CA PRO A 42 26.65 6.35 -16.00
C PRO A 42 25.39 5.49 -16.08
N ARG A 43 25.52 4.19 -15.74
CA ARG A 43 24.37 3.28 -15.64
C ARG A 43 23.43 3.90 -14.63
N THR A 44 22.32 4.47 -15.12
CA THR A 44 21.20 4.84 -14.27
C THR A 44 20.82 3.60 -13.49
N LYS A 45 20.90 3.68 -12.15
CA LYS A 45 20.49 2.60 -11.26
C LYS A 45 19.07 2.23 -11.65
N GLN A 46 18.86 1.06 -12.27
CA GLN A 46 17.52 0.60 -12.58
C GLN A 46 16.78 0.50 -11.26
N VAL A 47 15.81 1.37 -11.05
CA VAL A 47 14.91 1.28 -9.91
C VAL A 47 14.09 0.02 -10.15
N HIS A 48 14.39 -1.05 -9.39
CA HIS A 48 13.55 -2.23 -9.40
C HIS A 48 12.20 -1.85 -8.80
N LEU A 49 11.17 -1.90 -9.62
CA LEU A 49 9.81 -1.67 -9.21
C LEU A 49 9.46 -2.69 -8.12
N LYS A 50 8.89 -2.23 -7.02
CA LYS A 50 8.38 -3.09 -5.96
C LYS A 50 7.02 -3.66 -6.35
N HIS A 51 6.65 -4.80 -5.77
CA HIS A 51 5.41 -5.50 -6.09
C HIS A 51 4.52 -5.61 -4.85
N VAL A 52 3.32 -5.06 -4.92
CA VAL A 52 2.36 -4.99 -3.81
C VAL A 52 1.15 -5.88 -4.12
N LEU A 53 0.85 -6.81 -3.22
CA LEU A 53 -0.36 -7.62 -3.26
C LEU A 53 -1.40 -7.02 -2.32
N VAL A 54 -2.54 -6.59 -2.86
CA VAL A 54 -3.67 -6.08 -2.06
C VAL A 54 -4.76 -7.13 -2.04
N ILE A 55 -5.17 -7.53 -0.84
CA ILE A 55 -6.23 -8.51 -0.57
C ILE A 55 -7.39 -7.79 0.13
N SER A 56 -8.61 -8.00 -0.38
CA SER A 56 -9.86 -7.51 0.22
C SER A 56 -10.94 -8.62 0.24
N GLN A 57 -10.56 -9.82 0.68
CA GLN A 57 -11.55 -10.87 0.90
C GLN A 57 -12.38 -10.57 2.14
N THR A 58 -13.70 -10.57 2.02
CA THR A 58 -14.65 -10.39 3.12
C THR A 58 -15.48 -11.65 3.32
N LYS A 59 -15.59 -12.10 4.57
CA LYS A 59 -16.45 -13.23 4.99
C LYS A 59 -17.40 -12.81 6.11
N GLY A 60 -17.32 -11.57 6.55
CA GLY A 60 -18.19 -10.91 7.51
C GLY A 60 -18.79 -9.64 6.93
N PHE A 61 -18.62 -8.51 7.63
CA PHE A 61 -19.07 -7.22 7.15
C PHE A 61 -18.28 -6.78 5.92
N GLU A 62 -18.96 -6.37 4.86
CA GLU A 62 -18.35 -5.83 3.65
C GLU A 62 -18.43 -4.30 3.67
N HIS A 63 -17.25 -3.65 3.71
CA HIS A 63 -17.17 -2.20 3.77
C HIS A 63 -17.31 -1.59 2.38
N ASP A 64 -18.12 -0.55 2.24
CA ASP A 64 -18.30 0.18 0.97
C ASP A 64 -16.98 0.79 0.48
N SER A 65 -16.08 1.14 1.41
CA SER A 65 -14.76 1.73 1.12
C SER A 65 -13.75 0.78 0.44
N ILE A 66 -14.02 -0.51 0.34
CA ILE A 66 -13.06 -1.51 -0.20
C ILE A 66 -12.60 -1.13 -1.60
N SER A 67 -13.53 -0.83 -2.50
CA SER A 67 -13.20 -0.50 -3.89
C SER A 67 -12.34 0.76 -3.99
N THR A 68 -12.67 1.78 -3.20
CA THR A 68 -11.94 3.05 -3.16
C THR A 68 -10.55 2.89 -2.54
N ALA A 69 -10.42 2.07 -1.48
CA ALA A 69 -9.15 1.71 -0.86
C ALA A 69 -8.20 1.02 -1.86
N MET A 70 -8.71 -0.03 -2.52
CA MET A 70 -7.94 -0.78 -3.51
C MET A 70 -7.50 0.10 -4.68
N ALA A 71 -8.41 0.93 -5.22
CA ALA A 71 -8.11 1.87 -6.30
C ALA A 71 -7.08 2.92 -5.88
N SER A 72 -7.17 3.45 -4.65
CA SER A 72 -6.21 4.42 -4.11
C SER A 72 -4.80 3.84 -4.03
N ILE A 73 -4.64 2.62 -3.50
CA ILE A 73 -3.33 1.95 -3.40
C ILE A 73 -2.74 1.67 -4.79
N TYR A 74 -3.58 1.21 -5.73
CA TYR A 74 -3.18 1.00 -7.12
C TYR A 74 -2.68 2.32 -7.76
N ASN A 75 -3.44 3.40 -7.61
CA ASN A 75 -3.11 4.69 -8.19
C ASN A 75 -1.83 5.29 -7.57
N MET A 76 -1.64 5.17 -6.25
CA MET A 76 -0.40 5.60 -5.57
C MET A 76 0.85 4.97 -6.20
N GLY A 77 0.83 3.66 -6.45
CA GLY A 77 1.95 2.97 -7.09
C GLY A 77 2.16 3.41 -8.55
N LYS A 78 1.06 3.47 -9.32
CA LYS A 78 1.08 3.83 -10.73
C LYS A 78 1.55 5.27 -10.96
N GLU A 79 1.05 6.24 -10.20
CA GLU A 79 1.36 7.65 -10.36
C GLU A 79 2.80 7.97 -9.96
N THR A 80 3.32 7.28 -8.95
CA THR A 80 4.68 7.51 -8.44
C THR A 80 5.75 6.65 -9.11
N GLY A 81 5.35 5.54 -9.74
CA GLY A 81 6.28 4.58 -10.33
C GLY A 81 7.13 3.84 -9.30
N LEU A 82 6.72 3.80 -8.01
CA LEU A 82 7.47 3.15 -6.94
C LEU A 82 7.16 1.67 -6.79
N TRP A 83 5.92 1.28 -7.10
CA TRP A 83 5.49 -0.13 -7.09
C TRP A 83 4.39 -0.38 -8.12
N ASP A 84 4.26 -1.62 -8.55
CA ASP A 84 3.05 -2.12 -9.20
C ASP A 84 2.15 -2.80 -8.17
N THR A 85 0.86 -2.89 -8.49
CA THR A 85 -0.14 -3.42 -7.56
C THR A 85 -0.94 -4.53 -8.23
N MET A 86 -1.07 -5.67 -7.56
CA MET A 86 -2.01 -6.71 -7.90
C MET A 86 -3.17 -6.70 -6.89
N LEU A 87 -4.40 -6.54 -7.38
CA LEU A 87 -5.61 -6.48 -6.58
C LEU A 87 -6.32 -7.82 -6.59
N ARG A 88 -6.69 -8.35 -5.41
CA ARG A 88 -7.40 -9.63 -5.27
C ARG A 88 -8.51 -9.53 -4.22
N THR A 89 -9.61 -10.23 -4.48
CA THR A 89 -10.71 -10.45 -3.52
C THR A 89 -10.75 -11.89 -3.02
N ASP A 90 -9.67 -12.62 -3.23
CA ASP A 90 -9.41 -13.98 -2.78
C ASP A 90 -8.00 -14.10 -2.23
N THR A 91 -7.67 -15.27 -1.68
CA THR A 91 -6.39 -15.56 -1.04
C THR A 91 -5.49 -16.51 -1.84
N GLU A 92 -5.83 -16.80 -3.10
CA GLU A 92 -5.12 -17.80 -3.93
C GLU A 92 -3.61 -17.51 -4.08
N LEU A 93 -3.22 -16.22 -4.11
CA LEU A 93 -1.83 -15.83 -4.28
C LEU A 93 -1.03 -15.82 -2.97
N LEU A 94 -1.66 -16.00 -1.81
CA LEU A 94 -0.98 -16.10 -0.51
C LEU A 94 -0.34 -17.48 -0.34
N THR A 95 0.57 -17.83 -1.21
CA THR A 95 1.29 -19.10 -1.18
C THR A 95 2.65 -18.99 -1.89
N LYS A 96 3.62 -19.79 -1.47
CA LYS A 96 4.90 -20.01 -2.16
C LYS A 96 4.86 -21.19 -3.13
N LYS A 97 3.76 -21.94 -3.16
CA LYS A 97 3.56 -23.01 -4.15
C LYS A 97 3.60 -22.42 -5.55
N LYS A 98 4.24 -23.13 -6.47
CA LYS A 98 4.22 -22.75 -7.90
C LYS A 98 2.80 -22.92 -8.44
N LEU A 99 2.21 -21.82 -8.85
CA LEU A 99 0.89 -21.79 -9.48
C LEU A 99 1.01 -22.01 -10.99
N GLY A 100 -0.07 -22.55 -11.59
CA GLY A 100 -0.12 -22.79 -13.03
C GLY A 100 -0.25 -21.49 -13.85
N ASN A 101 -0.12 -21.62 -15.18
CA ASN A 101 -0.40 -20.55 -16.13
C ASN A 101 0.35 -19.22 -15.89
N ASN A 102 1.59 -19.27 -15.38
CA ASN A 102 2.39 -18.10 -15.02
C ASN A 102 1.76 -17.19 -13.95
N ALA A 103 0.81 -17.69 -13.18
CA ALA A 103 0.26 -16.94 -12.05
C ALA A 103 1.36 -16.63 -11.03
N LYS A 104 1.30 -15.43 -10.46
CA LYS A 104 2.24 -15.00 -9.43
C LYS A 104 1.92 -15.70 -8.11
N ASN A 105 2.92 -15.86 -7.27
CA ASN A 105 2.82 -16.34 -5.89
C ASN A 105 3.56 -15.35 -4.98
N LEU A 106 3.72 -15.64 -3.68
CA LEU A 106 4.37 -14.75 -2.73
C LEU A 106 5.81 -14.39 -3.11
N ASP A 107 6.56 -15.26 -3.81
CA ASP A 107 7.93 -14.97 -4.21
C ASP A 107 8.05 -13.76 -5.17
N TYR A 108 6.94 -13.38 -5.81
CA TYR A 108 6.91 -12.21 -6.68
C TYR A 108 6.73 -10.90 -5.93
N PHE A 109 6.12 -10.91 -4.74
CA PHE A 109 5.72 -9.71 -4.02
C PHE A 109 6.77 -9.25 -3.00
N ASP A 110 6.70 -7.97 -2.63
CA ASP A 110 7.50 -7.34 -1.59
C ASP A 110 6.65 -6.91 -0.39
N LEU A 111 5.33 -6.79 -0.57
CA LEU A 111 4.37 -6.32 0.43
C LEU A 111 3.01 -6.99 0.25
N ILE A 112 2.39 -7.36 1.36
CA ILE A 112 0.97 -7.71 1.43
C ILE A 112 0.22 -6.56 2.11
N VAL A 113 -0.90 -6.15 1.51
CA VAL A 113 -1.86 -5.22 2.11
C VAL A 113 -3.19 -5.91 2.29
N PHE A 114 -3.71 -5.94 3.52
CA PHE A 114 -5.09 -6.32 3.79
C PHE A 114 -5.94 -5.06 3.89
N ALA A 115 -6.79 -4.84 2.90
CA ALA A 115 -7.65 -3.67 2.81
C ALA A 115 -9.08 -4.05 3.23
N SER A 116 -9.44 -3.75 4.47
CA SER A 116 -10.75 -4.03 5.08
C SER A 116 -11.22 -5.49 4.91
N THR A 117 -10.28 -6.45 5.04
CA THR A 117 -10.64 -7.88 5.12
C THR A 117 -11.46 -8.16 6.38
N THR A 118 -12.38 -9.14 6.37
CA THR A 118 -13.21 -9.47 7.54
C THR A 118 -13.38 -10.96 7.74
N SER A 119 -13.53 -11.38 9.01
CA SER A 119 -13.76 -12.74 9.46
C SER A 119 -12.65 -13.73 9.07
N GLU A 120 -12.96 -15.03 9.04
CA GLU A 120 -11.96 -16.06 8.71
C GLU A 120 -11.76 -16.13 7.18
N LEU A 121 -10.59 -15.76 6.72
CA LEU A 121 -10.25 -15.84 5.31
C LEU A 121 -10.06 -17.29 4.86
N GLU A 122 -10.27 -17.54 3.59
CA GLU A 122 -10.08 -18.87 2.98
C GLU A 122 -8.60 -19.18 2.79
N LEU A 123 -7.93 -19.58 3.87
CA LEU A 123 -6.51 -19.93 3.91
C LEU A 123 -6.34 -21.36 4.43
N ASP A 124 -5.65 -22.20 3.67
CA ASP A 124 -5.16 -23.48 4.18
C ASP A 124 -3.93 -23.26 5.10
N ASP A 125 -3.55 -24.29 5.85
CA ASP A 125 -2.42 -24.20 6.81
C ASP A 125 -1.09 -23.90 6.10
N SER A 126 -0.92 -24.36 4.86
CA SER A 126 0.25 -24.06 4.05
C SER A 126 0.30 -22.58 3.66
N GLN A 127 -0.83 -22.00 3.27
CA GLN A 127 -0.92 -20.57 2.94
C GLN A 127 -0.66 -19.69 4.17
N LYS A 128 -1.18 -20.10 5.35
CA LYS A 128 -0.88 -19.42 6.62
C LYS A 128 0.62 -19.43 6.92
N ALA A 129 1.25 -20.61 6.81
CA ALA A 129 2.69 -20.75 7.02
C ALA A 129 3.51 -19.93 6.00
N ASP A 130 3.13 -19.94 4.72
CA ASP A 130 3.78 -19.19 3.66
C ASP A 130 3.69 -17.68 3.92
N MET A 131 2.52 -17.15 4.33
CA MET A 131 2.32 -15.75 4.66
C MET A 131 3.15 -15.31 5.86
N LEU A 132 3.19 -16.11 6.94
CA LEU A 132 4.00 -15.79 8.11
C LEU A 132 5.49 -15.79 7.77
N SER A 133 5.97 -16.81 7.04
CA SER A 133 7.37 -16.88 6.62
C SER A 133 7.76 -15.73 5.70
N PHE A 134 6.88 -15.31 4.78
CA PHE A 134 7.09 -14.15 3.92
C PHE A 134 7.38 -12.88 4.74
N ILE A 135 6.65 -12.66 5.83
CA ILE A 135 6.83 -11.47 6.67
C ILE A 135 7.97 -11.70 7.67
N HIS A 136 7.87 -12.78 8.47
CA HIS A 136 8.75 -13.01 9.62
C HIS A 136 10.20 -13.34 9.20
N ASP A 137 10.37 -14.26 8.25
CA ASP A 137 11.70 -14.82 7.93
C ASP A 137 12.36 -14.08 6.77
N GLU A 138 11.59 -13.69 5.75
CA GLU A 138 12.12 -13.01 4.56
C GLU A 138 12.18 -11.49 4.72
N GLY A 139 11.51 -10.93 5.74
CA GLY A 139 11.55 -9.50 6.02
C GLY A 139 10.71 -8.66 5.06
N LYS A 140 9.72 -9.27 4.42
CA LYS A 140 8.76 -8.56 3.57
C LYS A 140 7.75 -7.80 4.43
N GLY A 141 7.05 -6.82 3.83
CA GLY A 141 6.16 -5.94 4.55
C GLY A 141 4.72 -6.45 4.68
N PHE A 142 4.03 -5.92 5.67
CA PHE A 142 2.58 -6.06 5.83
C PHE A 142 1.93 -4.72 6.20
N VAL A 143 0.81 -4.38 5.56
CA VAL A 143 -0.01 -3.22 5.90
C VAL A 143 -1.45 -3.68 6.12
N GLY A 144 -1.97 -3.48 7.33
CA GLY A 144 -3.37 -3.72 7.67
C GLY A 144 -4.16 -2.41 7.67
N ILE A 145 -5.31 -2.42 7.03
CA ILE A 145 -6.21 -1.28 6.90
C ILE A 145 -7.55 -1.63 7.53
N HIS A 146 -7.98 -0.80 8.49
CA HIS A 146 -9.29 -0.84 9.11
C HIS A 146 -9.68 -2.26 9.57
N ALA A 147 -10.62 -2.92 8.87
CA ALA A 147 -11.13 -4.24 9.24
C ALA A 147 -10.12 -5.38 9.05
N ALA A 148 -8.88 -5.11 8.60
CA ALA A 148 -7.82 -6.11 8.71
C ALA A 148 -7.61 -6.58 10.16
N LEU A 149 -8.04 -5.81 11.17
CA LEU A 149 -8.03 -6.21 12.57
C LEU A 149 -9.24 -7.11 12.94
N ASP A 150 -10.33 -7.06 12.17
CA ASP A 150 -11.54 -7.91 12.27
C ASP A 150 -11.40 -9.19 11.44
N THR A 151 -10.20 -9.79 11.45
CA THR A 151 -9.84 -10.86 10.50
C THR A 151 -9.09 -11.99 11.25
N ASN A 152 -9.34 -13.24 10.84
CA ASN A 152 -8.60 -14.44 11.27
C ASN A 152 -8.51 -14.63 12.78
N TYR A 153 -9.62 -14.54 13.50
CA TYR A 153 -9.68 -14.71 14.96
C TYR A 153 -9.22 -16.07 15.45
N LYS A 154 -9.32 -17.11 14.61
CA LYS A 154 -8.89 -18.47 14.92
C LYS A 154 -7.43 -18.75 14.57
N TRP A 155 -6.69 -17.72 14.20
CA TRP A 155 -5.28 -17.82 13.84
C TRP A 155 -4.42 -16.91 14.74
N PRO A 156 -3.96 -17.45 15.93
CA PRO A 156 -3.24 -16.67 16.93
C PRO A 156 -2.03 -15.90 16.38
N GLU A 157 -1.27 -16.51 15.48
CA GLU A 157 -0.07 -15.91 14.90
C GLU A 157 -0.40 -14.70 14.01
N TYR A 158 -1.59 -14.67 13.39
CA TYR A 158 -2.07 -13.49 12.68
C TYR A 158 -2.28 -12.31 13.62
N GLY A 159 -2.94 -12.54 14.77
CA GLY A 159 -3.15 -11.50 15.78
C GLY A 159 -1.84 -11.02 16.40
N GLU A 160 -0.88 -11.92 16.61
CA GLU A 160 0.46 -11.55 17.06
C GLU A 160 1.18 -10.68 16.00
N MET A 161 1.09 -11.05 14.73
CA MET A 161 1.69 -10.32 13.61
C MET A 161 1.11 -8.91 13.49
N ILE A 162 -0.23 -8.77 13.40
CA ILE A 162 -0.88 -7.46 13.21
C ILE A 162 -0.92 -6.63 14.48
N GLY A 163 -0.88 -7.24 15.67
CA GLY A 163 -0.81 -6.59 16.97
C GLY A 163 -2.05 -6.70 17.85
N GLY A 164 -3.07 -7.45 17.45
CA GLY A 164 -4.32 -7.67 18.19
C GLY A 164 -5.48 -8.01 17.27
N TRP A 165 -6.71 -7.95 17.80
CA TRP A 165 -7.95 -8.12 17.03
C TRP A 165 -8.95 -7.03 17.38
N PHE A 166 -9.89 -6.81 16.47
CA PHE A 166 -11.06 -6.00 16.74
C PHE A 166 -11.86 -6.56 17.92
N ASP A 167 -12.28 -5.67 18.79
CA ASP A 167 -13.21 -5.96 19.88
C ASP A 167 -14.53 -5.23 19.68
N GLU A 168 -14.47 -3.91 19.50
CA GLU A 168 -15.63 -3.05 19.40
C GLU A 168 -15.26 -1.72 18.70
N HIS A 169 -16.25 -0.97 18.27
CA HIS A 169 -16.14 0.42 17.80
C HIS A 169 -17.10 1.32 18.62
N PRO A 170 -16.74 1.69 19.88
CA PRO A 170 -17.69 2.24 20.86
C PRO A 170 -18.44 3.47 20.37
N TRP A 171 -17.80 4.29 19.56
CA TRP A 171 -18.38 5.57 19.10
C TRP A 171 -18.89 5.52 17.66
N SER A 172 -18.90 4.34 17.02
CA SER A 172 -19.23 4.18 15.59
C SER A 172 -18.43 5.16 14.72
N THR A 173 -18.96 5.65 13.60
CA THR A 173 -18.33 6.72 12.84
C THR A 173 -18.56 8.06 13.55
N PHE A 174 -17.50 8.76 13.91
CA PHE A 174 -17.54 10.02 14.66
C PHE A 174 -16.38 10.93 14.31
N ASN A 175 -16.44 12.18 14.78
CA ASN A 175 -15.31 13.11 14.72
C ASN A 175 -14.27 12.72 15.77
N ALA A 176 -13.40 11.80 15.38
CA ALA A 176 -12.39 11.20 16.25
C ALA A 176 -11.29 12.22 16.61
N PRO A 177 -11.12 12.58 17.89
CA PRO A 177 -10.02 13.44 18.32
C PRO A 177 -8.75 12.61 18.40
N ILE A 178 -7.77 12.90 17.55
CA ILE A 178 -6.56 12.11 17.39
C ILE A 178 -5.34 12.89 17.88
N ILE A 179 -4.45 12.20 18.58
CA ILE A 179 -3.12 12.66 18.98
C ILE A 179 -2.09 11.97 18.10
N ASN A 180 -1.17 12.74 17.52
CA ASN A 180 0.03 12.23 16.87
C ASN A 180 1.10 12.00 17.93
N GLU A 181 1.38 10.73 18.24
CA GLU A 181 2.33 10.32 19.27
C GLU A 181 3.76 10.20 18.74
N ASP A 182 3.92 9.92 17.42
CA ASP A 182 5.23 9.82 16.75
C ASP A 182 5.26 10.72 15.49
N PRO A 183 5.55 12.02 15.66
CA PRO A 183 5.60 12.97 14.54
C PRO A 183 6.84 12.77 13.63
N ASP A 184 7.79 11.93 14.02
CA ASP A 184 8.98 11.63 13.20
C ASP A 184 8.75 10.44 12.27
N PHE A 185 7.74 9.62 12.54
CA PHE A 185 7.44 8.47 11.69
C PHE A 185 6.93 8.92 10.29
N PRO A 186 7.39 8.28 9.19
CA PRO A 186 7.02 8.71 7.84
C PRO A 186 5.52 8.88 7.59
N ALA A 187 4.71 7.93 8.08
CA ALA A 187 3.27 7.93 7.84
C ALA A 187 2.51 9.00 8.64
N THR A 188 3.08 9.56 9.69
CA THR A 188 2.39 10.48 10.60
C THR A 188 2.99 11.87 10.67
N ARG A 189 4.19 12.09 10.12
CA ARG A 189 4.91 13.37 10.21
C ARG A 189 4.18 14.59 9.63
N HIS A 190 3.21 14.37 8.75
CA HIS A 190 2.44 15.45 8.13
C HIS A 190 1.22 15.86 8.96
N PHE A 191 0.80 15.05 9.94
CA PHE A 191 -0.26 15.44 10.85
C PHE A 191 0.24 16.39 11.93
N PRO A 192 -0.56 17.37 12.34
CA PRO A 192 -0.26 18.16 13.54
C PRO A 192 -0.30 17.28 14.78
N LYS A 193 0.19 17.82 15.92
CA LYS A 193 0.23 17.12 17.22
C LYS A 193 -1.15 16.60 17.66
N ALA A 194 -2.21 17.37 17.37
CA ALA A 194 -3.59 16.98 17.63
C ALA A 194 -4.48 17.42 16.46
N PHE A 195 -5.38 16.57 16.04
CA PHE A 195 -6.29 16.82 14.91
C PHE A 195 -7.56 16.01 15.05
N THR A 196 -8.49 16.18 14.12
CA THR A 196 -9.75 15.43 14.07
C THR A 196 -9.93 14.82 12.69
N LYS A 197 -10.38 13.58 12.64
CA LYS A 197 -10.84 12.92 11.41
C LYS A 197 -12.20 12.27 11.68
N THR A 198 -13.09 12.32 10.70
CA THR A 198 -14.35 11.58 10.76
C THR A 198 -14.10 10.19 10.24
N ASP A 199 -14.15 9.20 11.14
CA ASP A 199 -13.93 7.79 10.80
C ASP A 199 -14.47 6.89 11.93
N GLU A 200 -14.43 5.57 11.73
CA GLU A 200 -14.73 4.57 12.74
C GLU A 200 -13.44 4.05 13.37
N ILE A 201 -13.31 4.24 14.68
CA ILE A 201 -12.10 3.84 15.42
C ILE A 201 -12.38 2.58 16.22
N TYR A 202 -11.55 1.56 15.99
CA TYR A 202 -11.64 0.28 16.67
C TYR A 202 -10.99 0.34 18.05
N GLN A 203 -11.67 -0.28 19.01
CA GLN A 203 -11.11 -0.73 20.27
C GLN A 203 -10.54 -2.13 20.03
N PRO A 204 -9.22 -2.33 20.18
CA PRO A 204 -8.63 -3.64 20.01
C PRO A 204 -8.67 -4.47 21.30
N LYS A 205 -8.78 -5.82 21.16
CA LYS A 205 -8.50 -6.81 22.20
C LYS A 205 -7.20 -7.54 21.94
N ALA A 206 -6.64 -8.16 22.99
CA ALA A 206 -5.33 -8.85 22.95
C ALA A 206 -4.18 -7.96 22.41
N TRP A 207 -4.34 -6.65 22.53
CA TRP A 207 -3.39 -5.63 22.14
C TRP A 207 -2.67 -5.06 23.36
N SER A 208 -1.38 -4.75 23.22
CA SER A 208 -0.59 -4.09 24.25
C SER A 208 0.33 -3.05 23.62
N ARG A 209 0.37 -1.85 24.21
CA ARG A 209 1.27 -0.77 23.84
C ARG A 209 2.74 -1.18 23.85
N ASP A 210 3.14 -2.03 24.78
CA ASP A 210 4.52 -2.51 24.93
C ASP A 210 5.03 -3.33 23.73
N LYS A 211 4.11 -3.82 22.90
CA LYS A 211 4.42 -4.67 21.74
C LYS A 211 4.44 -3.92 20.41
N VAL A 212 4.08 -2.63 20.39
CA VAL A 212 3.95 -1.83 19.19
C VAL A 212 4.49 -0.41 19.42
N ASN A 213 4.91 0.26 18.35
CA ASN A 213 5.11 1.71 18.37
C ASN A 213 3.78 2.38 18.01
N VAL A 214 3.10 3.01 18.95
CA VAL A 214 1.84 3.72 18.71
C VAL A 214 2.16 5.03 18.00
N LEU A 215 1.61 5.20 16.80
CA LEU A 215 1.82 6.38 15.97
C LEU A 215 0.73 7.43 16.18
N LEU A 216 -0.51 6.95 16.23
CA LEU A 216 -1.72 7.77 16.45
C LEU A 216 -2.58 7.09 17.51
N SER A 217 -3.18 7.88 18.39
CA SER A 217 -4.17 7.42 19.38
C SER A 217 -5.31 8.41 19.53
N LEU A 218 -6.45 7.97 20.09
CA LEU A 218 -7.51 8.90 20.48
C LEU A 218 -7.11 9.73 21.70
N ASP A 219 -7.54 10.98 21.74
CA ASP A 219 -7.41 11.85 22.92
C ASP A 219 -8.46 11.44 23.97
N PRO A 220 -8.06 10.74 25.05
CA PRO A 220 -9.01 10.24 26.03
C PRO A 220 -9.76 11.34 26.79
N THR A 221 -9.24 12.57 26.82
CA THR A 221 -9.90 13.69 27.51
C THR A 221 -11.15 14.18 26.78
N LYS A 222 -11.37 13.73 25.54
CA LYS A 222 -12.48 14.14 24.67
C LYS A 222 -13.45 13.01 24.35
N LEU A 223 -13.37 11.88 25.05
CA LEU A 223 -14.18 10.69 24.81
C LEU A 223 -15.21 10.50 25.94
N ASP A 224 -16.39 9.96 25.57
CA ASP A 224 -17.38 9.52 26.54
C ASP A 224 -17.10 8.07 26.96
N PHE A 225 -16.66 7.88 28.18
CA PHE A 225 -16.41 6.56 28.78
C PHE A 225 -17.62 5.95 29.48
N ASN A 226 -18.76 6.64 29.55
CA ASN A 226 -20.03 6.05 30.04
C ASN A 226 -20.68 5.12 29.01
N ASN A 227 -20.16 5.10 27.79
CA ASN A 227 -20.61 4.21 26.74
C ASN A 227 -20.31 2.74 27.14
N PRO A 228 -21.34 1.86 27.29
CA PRO A 228 -21.14 0.48 27.71
C PRO A 228 -20.35 -0.38 26.71
N ARG A 229 -20.15 0.10 25.49
CA ARG A 229 -19.31 -0.55 24.47
C ARG A 229 -17.81 -0.28 24.70
N VAL A 230 -17.45 0.59 25.63
CA VAL A 230 -16.05 0.81 26.03
C VAL A 230 -15.63 -0.30 27.00
N HIS A 231 -14.80 -1.23 26.54
CA HIS A 231 -14.33 -2.38 27.31
C HIS A 231 -12.91 -2.20 27.86
N ARG A 232 -12.13 -1.23 27.32
CA ARG A 232 -10.75 -0.98 27.72
C ARG A 232 -10.67 -0.11 28.98
N ALA A 233 -10.35 -0.73 30.11
CA ALA A 233 -10.21 -0.03 31.41
C ALA A 233 -8.97 0.92 31.45
N ASP A 234 -7.97 0.68 30.57
CA ASP A 234 -6.78 1.53 30.46
C ASP A 234 -7.03 2.81 29.64
N HIS A 235 -8.20 2.92 29.01
CA HIS A 235 -8.58 4.02 28.13
C HIS A 235 -7.52 4.35 27.07
N ASP A 236 -6.83 3.33 26.57
CA ASP A 236 -5.81 3.44 25.54
C ASP A 236 -6.35 2.94 24.17
N PHE A 237 -6.67 3.87 23.29
CA PHE A 237 -7.29 3.57 21.99
C PHE A 237 -6.34 3.92 20.86
N PRO A 238 -5.50 2.98 20.41
CA PRO A 238 -4.59 3.21 19.31
C PRO A 238 -5.37 3.36 17.99
N VAL A 239 -4.97 4.33 17.18
CA VAL A 239 -5.53 4.58 15.85
C VAL A 239 -4.62 4.03 14.76
N ALA A 240 -3.31 4.12 14.97
CA ALA A 240 -2.31 3.54 14.07
C ALA A 240 -1.06 3.12 14.86
N TRP A 241 -0.41 2.06 14.39
CA TRP A 241 0.87 1.61 14.97
C TRP A 241 1.77 0.94 13.93
N SER A 242 3.05 0.86 14.30
CA SER A 242 4.07 0.10 13.59
C SER A 242 4.74 -0.90 14.53
N LYS A 243 5.22 -2.00 13.99
CA LYS A 243 6.01 -2.99 14.73
C LYS A 243 6.88 -3.81 13.78
N MET A 244 7.86 -4.51 14.35
CA MET A 244 8.51 -5.62 13.67
C MET A 244 7.78 -6.92 13.99
N TYR A 245 7.67 -7.79 12.98
CA TYR A 245 7.32 -9.20 13.16
C TYR A 245 8.43 -10.05 12.54
N GLY A 246 9.29 -10.62 13.38
CA GLY A 246 10.57 -11.16 12.92
C GLY A 246 11.38 -10.08 12.20
N LYS A 247 11.70 -10.29 10.93
CA LYS A 247 12.41 -9.33 10.09
C LYS A 247 11.49 -8.36 9.33
N GLY A 248 10.18 -8.64 9.30
CA GLY A 248 9.19 -7.89 8.52
C GLY A 248 8.67 -6.66 9.22
N ARG A 249 8.33 -5.64 8.44
CA ARG A 249 7.74 -4.39 8.89
C ARG A 249 6.21 -4.48 8.80
N VAL A 250 5.53 -4.27 9.91
CA VAL A 250 4.07 -4.33 10.01
C VAL A 250 3.53 -2.96 10.41
N PHE A 251 2.63 -2.42 9.59
CA PHE A 251 1.86 -1.22 9.87
C PHE A 251 0.39 -1.56 9.93
N TYR A 252 -0.33 -0.92 10.84
CA TYR A 252 -1.78 -0.98 10.91
C TYR A 252 -2.38 0.40 11.22
N SER A 253 -3.53 0.69 10.64
CA SER A 253 -4.39 1.79 11.06
C SER A 253 -5.86 1.43 10.95
N THR A 254 -6.65 1.88 11.94
CA THR A 254 -8.11 1.75 11.94
C THR A 254 -8.81 2.72 11.00
N LEU A 255 -8.13 3.77 10.51
CA LEU A 255 -8.70 4.73 9.56
C LEU A 255 -8.99 4.06 8.20
N GLY A 256 -10.04 4.50 7.51
CA GLY A 256 -10.41 4.00 6.18
C GLY A 256 -11.73 3.26 6.12
N HIS A 257 -12.61 3.43 7.13
CA HIS A 257 -13.94 2.83 7.19
C HIS A 257 -14.84 3.29 6.04
N THR A 258 -14.84 4.59 5.73
CA THR A 258 -15.73 5.17 4.71
C THR A 258 -14.99 5.50 3.41
N GLU A 259 -15.73 5.70 2.33
CA GLU A 259 -15.16 6.17 1.05
C GLU A 259 -14.54 7.55 1.20
N GLU A 260 -15.18 8.45 1.99
CA GLU A 260 -14.70 9.80 2.25
C GLU A 260 -13.33 9.82 2.96
N SER A 261 -13.03 8.80 3.76
CA SER A 261 -11.70 8.63 4.35
C SER A 261 -10.61 8.50 3.28
N TRP A 262 -10.93 7.90 2.13
CA TRP A 262 -10.01 7.75 1.00
C TRP A 262 -9.94 8.98 0.10
N ASP A 263 -10.90 9.89 0.19
CA ASP A 263 -10.84 11.21 -0.44
C ASP A 263 -9.99 12.20 0.37
N ASP A 264 -9.79 11.92 1.67
CA ASP A 264 -8.95 12.75 2.54
C ASP A 264 -7.45 12.62 2.15
N PRO A 265 -6.81 13.74 1.72
CA PRO A 265 -5.43 13.71 1.26
C PRO A 265 -4.42 13.33 2.35
N ASP A 266 -4.72 13.61 3.62
CA ASP A 266 -3.84 13.25 4.73
C ASP A 266 -3.89 11.75 5.02
N ILE A 267 -5.08 11.13 5.00
CA ILE A 267 -5.25 9.69 5.16
C ILE A 267 -4.58 8.95 3.99
N ARG A 268 -4.79 9.41 2.76
CA ARG A 268 -4.11 8.85 1.59
C ARG A 268 -2.59 8.97 1.72
N LYS A 269 -2.09 10.11 2.17
CA LYS A 269 -0.65 10.34 2.40
C LYS A 269 -0.10 9.44 3.50
N MET A 270 -0.86 9.21 4.57
CA MET A 270 -0.49 8.28 5.63
C MET A 270 -0.28 6.87 5.07
N TYR A 271 -1.22 6.35 4.31
CA TYR A 271 -1.10 5.01 3.70
C TYR A 271 0.00 4.94 2.64
N PHE A 272 0.18 5.97 1.85
CA PHE A 272 1.29 6.04 0.91
C PHE A 272 2.66 5.90 1.60
N GLU A 273 2.88 6.66 2.67
CA GLU A 273 4.13 6.60 3.43
C GLU A 273 4.25 5.31 4.26
N ALA A 274 3.15 4.75 4.75
CA ALA A 274 3.13 3.45 5.43
C ALA A 274 3.55 2.31 4.48
N ILE A 275 3.05 2.31 3.25
CA ILE A 275 3.45 1.36 2.20
C ILE A 275 4.93 1.52 1.87
N ARG A 276 5.43 2.76 1.69
CA ARG A 276 6.85 3.01 1.44
C ARG A 276 7.74 2.51 2.59
N TRP A 277 7.30 2.74 3.83
CA TRP A 277 8.02 2.26 5.00
C TRP A 277 8.02 0.73 5.07
N ALA A 278 6.88 0.09 4.87
CA ALA A 278 6.76 -1.37 4.87
C ALA A 278 7.55 -2.03 3.73
N LEU A 279 7.70 -1.36 2.58
CA LEU A 279 8.57 -1.76 1.47
C LEU A 279 10.08 -1.53 1.73
N GLY A 280 10.44 -0.96 2.88
CA GLY A 280 11.83 -0.65 3.21
C GLY A 280 12.43 0.54 2.45
N MET A 281 11.58 1.44 1.91
CA MET A 281 12.01 2.63 1.17
C MET A 281 12.30 3.83 2.07
N THR A 282 11.76 3.84 3.28
CA THR A 282 11.95 4.89 4.29
C THR A 282 12.21 4.26 5.65
N GLU A 283 12.85 5.00 6.55
CA GLU A 283 13.09 4.56 7.92
C GLU A 283 12.05 5.15 8.88
N GLY A 284 11.76 4.44 9.96
CA GLY A 284 10.85 4.84 11.03
C GLY A 284 10.97 3.89 12.21
N SER A 285 10.75 4.40 13.42
CA SER A 285 10.85 3.61 14.65
C SER A 285 9.77 2.55 14.75
N THR A 286 10.11 1.42 15.37
CA THR A 286 9.16 0.39 15.80
C THR A 286 9.27 0.14 17.31
N THR A 287 9.98 1.03 18.01
CA THR A 287 10.20 0.94 19.45
C THR A 287 8.94 1.43 20.18
N SER A 288 8.41 0.59 21.06
CA SER A 288 7.29 0.97 21.93
C SER A 288 7.67 2.14 22.83
N HIS A 289 6.70 2.96 23.17
CA HIS A 289 6.87 4.09 24.09
C HIS A 289 5.62 4.25 25.00
N PRO A 290 5.75 4.83 26.19
CA PRO A 290 4.61 5.15 27.02
C PRO A 290 3.68 6.17 26.35
N ARG A 291 2.41 6.18 26.76
CA ARG A 291 1.47 7.20 26.30
C ARG A 291 2.00 8.59 26.71
N PRO A 292 1.96 9.58 25.79
CA PRO A 292 2.27 10.96 26.15
C PRO A 292 1.39 11.43 27.31
N ALA A 293 1.97 12.19 28.22
CA ALA A 293 1.19 12.83 29.28
C ALA A 293 0.12 13.73 28.66
N ALA A 294 -1.09 13.70 29.21
CA ALA A 294 -2.15 14.60 28.77
C ALA A 294 -1.65 16.05 28.87
N SER A 295 -1.62 16.75 27.76
CA SER A 295 -1.33 18.19 27.78
C SER A 295 -2.53 18.90 28.38
N HIS A 296 -2.37 19.40 29.60
CA HIS A 296 -3.35 20.27 30.27
C HIS A 296 -3.49 21.63 29.58
#